data_ad228341e8f17f03c60097fc3be9ddd7
#
_entry.id   ad228341e8f17f03c60097fc3be9ddd7
#
_cell.length_a   1.000
_cell.length_b   1.000
_cell.length_c   1.000
_cell.angle_alpha   90.00
_cell.angle_beta   90.00
_cell.angle_gamma   90.00
#
_symmetry.space_group_name_H-M   'P 1'
#
loop_
_entity.id
_entity.type
_entity.pdbx_description
1 polymer ?
#
loop_
_entity_poly.entity_id
_entity_poly.type
_entity_poly.pdbx_seq_one_letter_code
_entity_poly.pdbx_strand_id
1 'polypeptide(L)'
;MFFTIFSLCAIASALRMITHDQPIYSALFFVLVVIATAGLFVLLEAEFMAFALVIVYAGAILITYMFVLMLANQATSQDEPDTQAAYDRIPREPAAAVAVGFLLLCLISGTVIKGTDISIPGNLPAPGNPQAQWATLEHLSVQFEREVAELDPDFAWPPVSDEAGNSIHIEGTEVFIIAEDGSTLMLPDSMLPRNTQQVGWSLVNDFPVSLELAGVILLMAMFGAAIIARRAIELGEQEKRRVLLGEVSKSEDLS
;
A
#
# COMPACT_ATOMS: atom_id res chain seq x y z
N MET A 1 7.09 3.77 -23.27
CA MET A 1 5.76 4.12 -23.80
C MET A 1 4.64 3.79 -22.81
N PHE A 2 4.46 2.58 -22.34
CA PHE A 2 3.42 2.22 -21.34
C PHE A 2 3.57 3.00 -20.03
N PHE A 3 4.79 3.16 -19.52
CA PHE A 3 5.05 3.95 -18.32
C PHE A 3 4.49 5.39 -18.41
N THR A 4 4.76 6.08 -19.54
CA THR A 4 4.27 7.45 -19.74
C THR A 4 2.74 7.54 -19.83
N ILE A 5 2.09 6.52 -20.41
CA ILE A 5 0.63 6.43 -20.50
C ILE A 5 0.02 6.28 -19.10
N PHE A 6 0.49 5.31 -18.31
CA PHE A 6 0.00 5.11 -16.96
C PHE A 6 0.28 6.30 -16.05
N SER A 7 1.48 6.92 -16.16
CA SER A 7 1.84 8.11 -15.39
C SER A 7 0.92 9.30 -15.72
N LEU A 8 0.68 9.54 -16.99
CA LEU A 8 -0.21 10.63 -17.44
C LEU A 8 -1.66 10.37 -17.02
N CYS A 9 -2.12 9.12 -17.12
CA CYS A 9 -3.43 8.70 -16.66
C CYS A 9 -3.58 8.92 -15.13
N ALA A 10 -2.58 8.57 -14.33
CA ALA A 10 -2.58 8.77 -12.88
C ALA A 10 -2.67 10.26 -12.54
N ILE A 11 -1.85 11.11 -13.18
CA ILE A 11 -1.85 12.57 -12.94
C ILE A 11 -3.18 13.20 -13.36
N ALA A 12 -3.69 12.87 -14.55
CA ALA A 12 -4.95 13.44 -15.03
C ALA A 12 -6.14 13.04 -14.15
N SER A 13 -6.16 11.78 -13.69
CA SER A 13 -7.19 11.28 -12.78
C SER A 13 -7.08 11.91 -11.39
N ALA A 14 -5.87 12.11 -10.87
CA ALA A 14 -5.65 12.78 -9.60
C ALA A 14 -6.10 14.24 -9.62
N LEU A 15 -5.83 14.97 -10.70
CA LEU A 15 -6.33 16.33 -10.90
C LEU A 15 -7.87 16.35 -10.94
N ARG A 16 -8.46 15.41 -11.67
CA ARG A 16 -9.92 15.31 -11.77
C ARG A 16 -10.57 14.94 -10.44
N MET A 17 -9.93 14.06 -9.66
CA MET A 17 -10.37 13.67 -8.33
C MET A 17 -10.50 14.87 -7.38
N ILE A 18 -9.51 15.78 -7.39
CA ILE A 18 -9.47 16.94 -6.49
C ILE A 18 -10.41 18.06 -6.96
N THR A 19 -10.61 18.22 -8.27
CA THR A 19 -11.39 19.32 -8.84
C THR A 19 -12.88 19.02 -9.05
N HIS A 20 -13.31 17.78 -8.77
CA HIS A 20 -14.71 17.41 -9.01
C HIS A 20 -15.60 17.74 -7.80
N ASP A 21 -16.71 18.45 -8.03
CA ASP A 21 -17.61 18.91 -6.98
C ASP A 21 -18.41 17.78 -6.31
N GLN A 22 -18.69 16.70 -7.06
CA GLN A 22 -19.48 15.58 -6.54
C GLN A 22 -18.57 14.50 -5.96
N PRO A 23 -18.71 14.14 -4.66
CA PRO A 23 -17.83 13.20 -3.99
C PRO A 23 -17.85 11.77 -4.57
N ILE A 24 -18.98 11.36 -5.18
CA ILE A 24 -19.09 10.03 -5.81
C ILE A 24 -18.20 9.96 -7.05
N TYR A 25 -18.21 10.97 -7.91
CA TYR A 25 -17.33 10.99 -9.09
C TYR A 25 -15.87 11.18 -8.71
N SER A 26 -15.58 11.97 -7.68
CA SER A 26 -14.23 12.10 -7.12
C SER A 26 -13.68 10.75 -6.69
N ALA A 27 -14.50 9.94 -6.02
CA ALA A 27 -14.11 8.58 -5.62
C ALA A 27 -13.89 7.65 -6.83
N LEU A 28 -14.64 7.77 -7.91
CA LEU A 28 -14.39 7.01 -9.15
C LEU A 28 -13.06 7.38 -9.80
N PHE A 29 -12.69 8.67 -9.81
CA PHE A 29 -11.37 9.09 -10.29
C PHE A 29 -10.25 8.59 -9.38
N PHE A 30 -10.48 8.45 -8.07
CA PHE A 30 -9.54 7.82 -7.17
C PHE A 30 -9.26 6.35 -7.52
N VAL A 31 -10.29 5.56 -7.89
CA VAL A 31 -10.07 4.19 -8.43
C VAL A 31 -9.13 4.21 -9.60
N LEU A 32 -9.35 5.14 -10.54
CA LEU A 32 -8.53 5.22 -11.74
C LEU A 32 -7.08 5.58 -11.41
N VAL A 33 -6.84 6.45 -10.41
CA VAL A 33 -5.49 6.73 -9.88
C VAL A 33 -4.86 5.45 -9.33
N VAL A 34 -5.58 4.70 -8.51
CA VAL A 34 -5.07 3.47 -7.89
C VAL A 34 -4.72 2.42 -8.95
N ILE A 35 -5.61 2.20 -9.94
CA ILE A 35 -5.36 1.24 -11.02
C ILE A 35 -4.17 1.68 -11.89
N ALA A 36 -4.07 2.96 -12.22
CA ALA A 36 -2.95 3.48 -13.01
C ALA A 36 -1.62 3.34 -12.24
N THR A 37 -1.62 3.62 -10.94
CA THR A 37 -0.44 3.45 -10.08
C THR A 37 -0.07 1.97 -9.91
N ALA A 38 -1.05 1.09 -9.75
CA ALA A 38 -0.81 -0.36 -9.73
C ALA A 38 -0.18 -0.83 -11.04
N GLY A 39 -0.64 -0.31 -12.18
CA GLY A 39 -0.02 -0.57 -13.49
C GLY A 39 1.45 -0.12 -13.57
N LEU A 40 1.80 1.02 -12.96
CA LEU A 40 3.20 1.46 -12.85
C LEU A 40 4.03 0.50 -12.00
N PHE A 41 3.49 -0.01 -10.89
CA PHE A 41 4.19 -1.00 -10.07
C PHE A 41 4.42 -2.33 -10.80
N VAL A 42 3.43 -2.79 -11.59
CA VAL A 42 3.62 -3.98 -12.43
C VAL A 42 4.75 -3.77 -13.46
N LEU A 43 4.81 -2.59 -14.08
CA LEU A 43 5.89 -2.26 -15.02
C LEU A 43 7.28 -2.16 -14.34
N LEU A 44 7.33 -1.97 -13.03
CA LEU A 44 8.54 -1.95 -12.21
C LEU A 44 8.85 -3.31 -11.57
N GLU A 45 8.15 -4.38 -11.98
CA GLU A 45 8.28 -5.74 -11.43
C GLU A 45 7.95 -5.83 -9.92
N ALA A 46 7.28 -4.81 -9.37
CA ALA A 46 6.83 -4.76 -7.99
C ALA A 46 5.40 -5.31 -7.84
N GLU A 47 5.21 -6.56 -8.24
CA GLU A 47 3.90 -7.22 -8.33
C GLU A 47 3.16 -7.22 -6.98
N PHE A 48 3.88 -7.48 -5.88
CA PHE A 48 3.28 -7.49 -4.54
C PHE A 48 2.62 -6.15 -4.20
N MET A 49 3.32 -5.04 -4.47
CA MET A 49 2.80 -3.71 -4.20
C MET A 49 1.61 -3.36 -5.10
N ALA A 50 1.63 -3.78 -6.35
CA ALA A 50 0.52 -3.59 -7.28
C ALA A 50 -0.76 -4.28 -6.78
N PHE A 51 -0.68 -5.55 -6.40
CA PHE A 51 -1.80 -6.30 -5.87
C PHE A 51 -2.28 -5.76 -4.52
N ALA A 52 -1.35 -5.40 -3.61
CA ALA A 52 -1.69 -4.80 -2.33
C ALA A 52 -2.48 -3.49 -2.49
N LEU A 53 -2.06 -2.61 -3.42
CA LEU A 53 -2.78 -1.39 -3.77
C LEU A 53 -4.21 -1.69 -4.24
N VAL A 54 -4.38 -2.61 -5.18
CA VAL A 54 -5.72 -2.91 -5.71
C VAL A 54 -6.62 -3.55 -4.65
N ILE A 55 -6.10 -4.50 -3.88
CA ILE A 55 -6.91 -5.22 -2.88
C ILE A 55 -7.29 -4.29 -1.72
N VAL A 56 -6.34 -3.52 -1.19
CA VAL A 56 -6.57 -2.68 -0.02
C VAL A 56 -7.25 -1.36 -0.38
N TYR A 57 -6.68 -0.60 -1.32
CA TYR A 57 -7.22 0.73 -1.66
C TYR A 57 -8.49 0.65 -2.49
N ALA A 58 -8.48 -0.07 -3.61
CA ALA A 58 -9.66 -0.17 -4.46
C ALA A 58 -10.70 -1.15 -3.88
N GLY A 59 -10.25 -2.29 -3.34
CA GLY A 59 -11.14 -3.32 -2.81
C GLY A 59 -11.75 -2.97 -1.46
N ALA A 60 -10.95 -2.75 -0.42
CA ALA A 60 -11.47 -2.57 0.94
C ALA A 60 -11.86 -1.12 1.24
N ILE A 61 -10.93 -0.17 1.07
CA ILE A 61 -11.12 1.20 1.52
C ILE A 61 -12.15 1.91 0.66
N LEU A 62 -12.01 1.88 -0.66
CA LEU A 62 -12.87 2.63 -1.54
C LEU A 62 -14.31 2.10 -1.56
N ILE A 63 -14.50 0.77 -1.61
CA ILE A 63 -15.87 0.20 -1.60
C ILE A 63 -16.60 0.61 -0.33
N THR A 64 -15.94 0.53 0.83
CA THR A 64 -16.50 0.96 2.10
C THR A 64 -16.83 2.45 2.10
N TYR A 65 -15.92 3.28 1.59
CA TYR A 65 -16.09 4.72 1.49
C TYR A 65 -17.25 5.10 0.55
N MET A 66 -17.34 4.46 -0.62
CA MET A 66 -18.44 4.67 -1.57
C MET A 66 -19.78 4.29 -0.97
N PHE A 67 -19.85 3.20 -0.23
CA PHE A 67 -21.07 2.79 0.46
C PHE A 67 -21.51 3.82 1.50
N VAL A 68 -20.58 4.33 2.31
CA VAL A 68 -20.86 5.38 3.30
C VAL A 68 -21.33 6.67 2.63
N LEU A 69 -20.65 7.11 1.55
CA LEU A 69 -21.06 8.29 0.79
C LEU A 69 -22.45 8.15 0.17
N MET A 70 -22.76 6.98 -0.37
CA MET A 70 -24.09 6.72 -0.94
C MET A 70 -25.17 6.83 0.14
N LEU A 71 -24.95 6.26 1.33
CA LEU A 71 -25.90 6.36 2.45
C LEU A 71 -26.03 7.81 2.95
N ALA A 72 -24.91 8.53 3.08
CA ALA A 72 -24.92 9.93 3.51
C ALA A 72 -25.70 10.82 2.52
N ASN A 73 -25.49 10.66 1.23
CA ASN A 73 -26.23 11.40 0.21
C ASN A 73 -27.75 11.10 0.23
N GLN A 74 -28.16 9.85 0.52
CA GLN A 74 -29.57 9.51 0.65
C GLN A 74 -30.21 10.12 1.90
N ALA A 75 -29.43 10.27 2.99
CA ALA A 75 -29.93 10.87 4.24
C ALA A 75 -30.13 12.38 4.14
N THR A 76 -29.37 13.08 3.28
CA THR A 76 -29.39 14.56 3.18
C THR A 76 -30.41 15.10 2.17
N SER A 77 -31.13 14.25 1.43
CA SER A 77 -31.82 14.63 0.19
C SER A 77 -33.21 15.22 0.33
N GLN A 78 -33.68 15.70 1.48
CA GLN A 78 -35.07 16.15 1.47
C GLN A 78 -35.42 17.60 1.81
N ASP A 79 -34.65 18.39 2.54
CA ASP A 79 -35.20 19.75 2.86
C ASP A 79 -34.22 20.86 3.25
N GLU A 80 -32.93 20.75 3.03
CA GLU A 80 -32.06 21.89 3.27
C GLU A 80 -31.54 22.50 1.96
N PRO A 81 -31.81 23.82 1.72
CA PRO A 81 -31.14 24.52 0.65
C PRO A 81 -29.65 24.49 0.92
N ASP A 82 -28.88 24.21 -0.14
CA ASP A 82 -27.44 24.13 -0.25
C ASP A 82 -26.68 25.12 0.66
N THR A 83 -26.67 24.84 1.96
CA THR A 83 -25.94 25.57 2.98
C THR A 83 -24.49 25.03 3.06
N GLN A 84 -23.85 24.91 1.88
CA GLN A 84 -22.40 24.84 1.87
C GLN A 84 -21.91 26.10 2.57
N ALA A 85 -21.28 25.90 3.71
CA ALA A 85 -20.78 27.02 4.50
C ALA A 85 -19.90 27.91 3.61
N ALA A 86 -20.07 29.22 3.68
CA ALA A 86 -19.42 30.19 2.79
C ALA A 86 -17.88 30.06 2.78
N TYR A 87 -17.29 29.42 3.80
CA TYR A 87 -15.86 29.14 3.89
C TYR A 87 -15.40 27.99 2.98
N ASP A 88 -16.31 27.10 2.54
CA ASP A 88 -15.96 25.99 1.63
C ASP A 88 -15.94 26.44 0.15
N ARG A 89 -16.59 27.58 -0.15
CA ARG A 89 -16.69 28.09 -1.54
C ARG A 89 -15.52 29.00 -1.92
N ILE A 90 -14.87 29.63 -0.96
CA ILE A 90 -13.82 30.63 -1.25
C ILE A 90 -12.50 30.13 -0.64
N PRO A 91 -11.49 29.80 -1.48
CA PRO A 91 -10.18 29.42 -0.97
C PRO A 91 -9.59 30.59 -0.17
N ARG A 92 -9.29 30.36 1.09
CA ARG A 92 -8.89 31.40 2.05
C ARG A 92 -7.53 32.01 1.73
N GLU A 93 -6.61 31.20 1.23
CA GLU A 93 -5.25 31.63 0.88
C GLU A 93 -4.71 30.84 -0.31
N PRO A 94 -5.21 31.07 -1.54
CA PRO A 94 -4.78 30.30 -2.70
C PRO A 94 -3.29 30.49 -3.02
N ALA A 95 -2.75 31.69 -2.74
CA ALA A 95 -1.34 32.00 -2.99
C ALA A 95 -0.40 31.23 -2.06
N ALA A 96 -0.75 31.06 -0.78
CA ALA A 96 0.03 30.29 0.17
C ALA A 96 0.04 28.80 -0.20
N ALA A 97 -1.11 28.23 -0.56
CA ALA A 97 -1.24 26.85 -0.98
C ALA A 97 -0.40 26.55 -2.24
N VAL A 98 -0.44 27.42 -3.23
CA VAL A 98 0.37 27.30 -4.46
C VAL A 98 1.87 27.41 -4.14
N ALA A 99 2.27 28.36 -3.28
CA ALA A 99 3.66 28.54 -2.89
C ALA A 99 4.21 27.31 -2.16
N VAL A 100 3.45 26.73 -1.22
CA VAL A 100 3.83 25.51 -0.50
C VAL A 100 3.89 24.31 -1.44
N GLY A 101 2.91 24.16 -2.33
CA GLY A 101 2.90 23.09 -3.33
C GLY A 101 4.09 23.15 -4.27
N PHE A 102 4.44 24.36 -4.74
CA PHE A 102 5.61 24.57 -5.58
C PHE A 102 6.92 24.29 -4.84
N LEU A 103 7.04 24.70 -3.59
CA LEU A 103 8.21 24.42 -2.75
C LEU A 103 8.39 22.91 -2.54
N LEU A 104 7.32 22.19 -2.23
CA LEU A 104 7.36 20.73 -2.10
C LEU A 104 7.75 20.05 -3.41
N LEU A 105 7.20 20.50 -4.53
CA LEU A 105 7.57 19.99 -5.86
C LEU A 105 9.06 20.20 -6.14
N CYS A 106 9.60 21.39 -5.85
CA CYS A 106 11.03 21.69 -6.01
C CYS A 106 11.92 20.82 -5.11
N LEU A 107 11.51 20.59 -3.85
CA LEU A 107 12.23 19.73 -2.92
C LEU A 107 12.28 18.28 -3.42
N ILE A 108 11.13 17.71 -3.76
CA ILE A 108 11.04 16.33 -4.25
C ILE A 108 11.80 16.18 -5.58
N SER A 109 11.61 17.12 -6.51
CA SER A 109 12.33 17.10 -7.78
C SER A 109 13.84 17.25 -7.59
N GLY A 110 14.29 18.09 -6.66
CA GLY A 110 15.69 18.27 -6.33
C GLY A 110 16.33 17.01 -5.76
N THR A 111 15.63 16.25 -4.91
CA THR A 111 16.11 14.97 -4.38
C THR A 111 16.20 13.89 -5.46
N VAL A 112 15.20 13.83 -6.35
CA VAL A 112 15.19 12.87 -7.47
C VAL A 112 16.32 13.15 -8.48
N ILE A 113 16.55 14.43 -8.84
CA ILE A 113 17.57 14.80 -9.84
C ILE A 113 18.98 14.65 -9.29
N LYS A 114 19.22 15.03 -8.03
CA LYS A 114 20.57 14.93 -7.42
C LYS A 114 20.97 13.48 -7.10
N GLY A 115 20.03 12.54 -7.15
CA GLY A 115 20.20 11.24 -6.54
C GLY A 115 20.48 11.42 -5.04
N THR A 116 19.67 10.89 -4.20
CA THR A 116 20.07 10.81 -2.80
C THR A 116 21.20 9.78 -2.75
N ASP A 117 22.43 10.21 -2.49
CA ASP A 117 23.44 9.37 -1.86
C ASP A 117 22.96 9.07 -0.42
N ILE A 118 21.78 8.46 -0.32
CA ILE A 118 21.37 7.83 0.92
C ILE A 118 22.25 6.57 0.96
N SER A 119 23.38 6.69 1.62
CA SER A 119 24.11 5.54 2.12
C SER A 119 23.15 4.86 3.09
N ILE A 120 22.35 3.94 2.58
CA ILE A 120 21.54 3.06 3.43
C ILE A 120 22.57 2.28 4.24
N PRO A 121 22.58 2.40 5.58
CA PRO A 121 23.50 1.64 6.41
C PRO A 121 23.17 0.16 6.27
N GLY A 122 24.09 -0.58 5.67
CA GLY A 122 23.96 -1.97 5.31
C GLY A 122 24.17 -2.12 3.81
N ASN A 123 25.00 -3.06 3.43
CA ASN A 123 25.32 -3.42 2.04
C ASN A 123 24.07 -3.99 1.32
N LEU A 124 23.01 -3.17 1.21
CA LEU A 124 21.94 -3.50 0.28
C LEU A 124 22.48 -3.21 -1.12
N PRO A 125 22.66 -4.24 -1.93
CA PRO A 125 23.14 -4.07 -3.30
C PRO A 125 22.13 -3.18 -4.06
N ALA A 126 22.65 -2.40 -5.00
CA ALA A 126 21.81 -1.50 -5.80
C ALA A 126 20.66 -2.27 -6.47
N PRO A 127 19.44 -1.73 -6.50
CA PRO A 127 18.32 -2.38 -7.19
C PRO A 127 18.70 -2.65 -8.64
N GLY A 128 18.58 -3.89 -9.06
CA GLY A 128 18.98 -4.36 -10.39
C GLY A 128 20.38 -4.99 -10.46
N ASN A 129 21.11 -5.09 -9.34
CA ASN A 129 22.33 -5.89 -9.29
C ASN A 129 21.94 -7.38 -9.19
N PRO A 130 22.38 -8.26 -10.11
CA PRO A 130 22.13 -9.70 -10.03
C PRO A 130 22.54 -10.30 -8.69
N GLN A 131 23.66 -9.85 -8.11
CA GLN A 131 24.15 -10.31 -6.80
C GLN A 131 23.13 -10.06 -5.68
N ALA A 132 22.34 -8.98 -5.75
CA ALA A 132 21.32 -8.70 -4.76
C ALA A 132 20.17 -9.70 -4.79
N GLN A 133 19.78 -10.09 -5.99
CA GLN A 133 18.68 -11.04 -6.19
C GLN A 133 19.08 -12.43 -5.72
N TRP A 134 20.30 -12.86 -6.04
CA TRP A 134 20.83 -14.14 -5.60
C TRP A 134 21.11 -14.20 -4.09
N ALA A 135 21.63 -13.12 -3.50
CA ALA A 135 21.81 -13.05 -2.04
C ALA A 135 20.47 -13.21 -1.28
N THR A 136 19.36 -12.79 -1.88
CA THR A 136 18.04 -13.02 -1.28
C THR A 136 17.67 -14.52 -1.25
N LEU A 137 18.09 -15.28 -2.24
CA LEU A 137 17.87 -16.73 -2.28
C LEU A 137 18.65 -17.44 -1.17
N GLU A 138 19.85 -17.01 -0.85
CA GLU A 138 20.64 -17.55 0.27
C GLU A 138 19.95 -17.40 1.62
N HIS A 139 19.23 -16.28 1.84
CA HIS A 139 18.43 -16.07 3.05
C HIS A 139 17.21 -17.00 3.13
N LEU A 140 16.78 -17.56 1.99
CA LEU A 140 15.70 -18.54 1.88
C LEU A 140 16.25 -19.99 1.96
N SER A 141 17.13 -20.27 2.90
CA SER A 141 17.93 -21.51 2.97
C SER A 141 17.14 -22.80 2.74
N VAL A 142 15.96 -22.95 3.32
CA VAL A 142 15.10 -24.14 3.17
C VAL A 142 14.53 -24.28 1.76
N GLN A 143 14.19 -23.15 1.13
CA GLN A 143 13.69 -23.14 -0.24
C GLN A 143 14.84 -23.41 -1.21
N PHE A 144 15.99 -22.79 -0.98
CA PHE A 144 17.19 -22.97 -1.77
C PHE A 144 17.66 -24.43 -1.77
N GLU A 145 17.77 -25.07 -0.59
CA GLU A 145 18.07 -26.49 -0.46
C GLU A 145 17.12 -27.37 -1.26
N ARG A 146 15.82 -27.12 -1.18
CA ARG A 146 14.81 -27.89 -1.90
C ARG A 146 14.92 -27.73 -3.40
N GLU A 147 15.13 -26.50 -3.91
CA GLU A 147 15.27 -26.22 -5.33
C GLU A 147 16.57 -26.80 -5.88
N VAL A 148 17.67 -26.76 -5.12
CA VAL A 148 18.93 -27.42 -5.48
C VAL A 148 18.76 -28.94 -5.54
N ALA A 149 18.09 -29.56 -4.55
CA ALA A 149 17.80 -30.99 -4.53
C ALA A 149 16.86 -31.44 -5.68
N GLU A 150 16.03 -30.53 -6.21
CA GLU A 150 15.18 -30.81 -7.38
C GLU A 150 15.99 -30.75 -8.68
N LEU A 151 17.01 -29.87 -8.76
CA LEU A 151 17.90 -29.79 -9.92
C LEU A 151 18.91 -30.92 -9.97
N ASP A 152 19.56 -31.21 -8.85
CA ASP A 152 20.53 -32.29 -8.70
C ASP A 152 20.38 -32.95 -7.33
N PRO A 153 19.72 -34.12 -7.25
CA PRO A 153 19.53 -34.86 -6.00
C PRO A 153 20.83 -35.36 -5.38
N ASP A 154 21.90 -35.47 -6.14
CA ASP A 154 23.20 -35.98 -5.69
C ASP A 154 24.15 -34.86 -5.23
N PHE A 155 23.74 -33.60 -5.32
CA PHE A 155 24.53 -32.44 -4.88
C PHE A 155 24.76 -32.45 -3.36
N ALA A 156 26.02 -32.38 -2.93
CA ALA A 156 26.41 -32.38 -1.53
C ALA A 156 26.07 -31.04 -0.86
N TRP A 157 25.02 -31.01 -0.07
CA TRP A 157 24.58 -29.86 0.71
C TRP A 157 25.25 -29.84 2.11
N PRO A 158 25.65 -28.70 2.67
CA PRO A 158 25.56 -27.32 2.14
C PRO A 158 26.68 -26.95 1.16
N PRO A 159 26.46 -25.94 0.28
CA PRO A 159 27.50 -25.43 -0.60
C PRO A 159 28.59 -24.68 0.18
N VAL A 160 29.79 -24.64 -0.35
CA VAL A 160 30.93 -23.93 0.23
C VAL A 160 30.71 -22.43 0.10
N SER A 161 30.84 -21.73 1.24
CA SER A 161 30.76 -20.26 1.26
C SER A 161 32.13 -19.65 1.01
N ASP A 162 32.15 -18.49 0.33
CA ASP A 162 33.36 -17.68 0.14
C ASP A 162 33.80 -16.97 1.44
N GLU A 163 34.91 -16.21 1.38
CA GLU A 163 35.42 -15.43 2.53
C GLU A 163 34.42 -14.36 3.01
N ALA A 164 33.45 -13.97 2.18
CA ALA A 164 32.40 -13.01 2.49
C ALA A 164 31.13 -13.67 3.07
N GLY A 165 31.09 -15.01 3.08
CA GLY A 165 29.97 -15.79 3.58
C GLY A 165 28.89 -16.10 2.54
N ASN A 166 29.14 -15.81 1.25
CA ASN A 166 28.21 -16.11 0.17
C ASN A 166 28.50 -17.50 -0.39
N SER A 167 27.47 -18.30 -0.58
CA SER A 167 27.57 -19.63 -1.19
C SER A 167 27.31 -19.61 -2.70
N ILE A 168 26.76 -18.51 -3.22
CA ILE A 168 26.46 -18.33 -4.64
C ILE A 168 27.59 -17.53 -5.31
N HIS A 169 28.20 -18.11 -6.32
CA HIS A 169 29.27 -17.50 -7.10
C HIS A 169 28.71 -17.00 -8.44
N ILE A 170 29.10 -15.77 -8.83
CA ILE A 170 28.65 -15.14 -10.08
C ILE A 170 29.88 -14.78 -10.91
N GLU A 171 30.02 -15.44 -12.06
CA GLU A 171 31.06 -15.12 -13.06
C GLU A 171 30.40 -14.69 -14.39
N GLY A 172 30.40 -13.39 -14.62
CA GLY A 172 29.75 -12.80 -15.82
C GLY A 172 28.23 -12.96 -15.78
N THR A 173 27.69 -13.84 -16.61
CA THR A 173 26.28 -14.21 -16.66
C THR A 173 25.98 -15.56 -16.06
N GLU A 174 27.01 -16.31 -15.67
CA GLU A 174 26.85 -17.64 -15.12
C GLU A 174 26.82 -17.57 -13.57
N VAL A 175 25.86 -18.27 -12.99
CA VAL A 175 25.67 -18.35 -11.54
C VAL A 175 25.76 -19.79 -11.15
N PHE A 176 26.59 -20.09 -10.15
CA PHE A 176 26.84 -21.45 -9.73
C PHE A 176 27.12 -21.55 -8.23
N ILE A 177 26.93 -22.74 -7.68
CA ILE A 177 27.33 -23.11 -6.31
C ILE A 177 28.39 -24.21 -6.38
N ILE A 178 29.22 -24.28 -5.38
CA ILE A 178 30.30 -25.27 -5.26
C ILE A 178 30.04 -26.11 -4.03
N ALA A 179 30.04 -27.43 -4.19
CA ALA A 179 29.94 -28.34 -3.08
C ALA A 179 31.30 -28.62 -2.43
N GLU A 180 31.34 -29.24 -1.23
CA GLU A 180 32.58 -29.61 -0.55
C GLU A 180 33.45 -30.60 -1.34
N ASP A 181 32.84 -31.39 -2.20
CA ASP A 181 33.53 -32.36 -3.06
C ASP A 181 34.12 -31.70 -4.34
N GLY A 182 33.93 -30.42 -4.50
CA GLY A 182 34.39 -29.63 -5.64
C GLY A 182 33.46 -29.74 -6.87
N SER A 183 32.31 -30.40 -6.75
CA SER A 183 31.30 -30.37 -7.81
C SER A 183 30.65 -28.96 -7.91
N THR A 184 30.40 -28.55 -9.15
CA THR A 184 29.78 -27.24 -9.42
C THR A 184 28.42 -27.45 -10.04
N LEU A 185 27.41 -26.78 -9.48
CA LEU A 185 26.04 -26.79 -10.03
C LEU A 185 25.67 -25.42 -10.53
N MET A 186 25.27 -25.33 -11.80
CA MET A 186 24.78 -24.10 -12.40
C MET A 186 23.35 -23.82 -11.97
N LEU A 187 23.08 -22.59 -11.54
CA LEU A 187 21.77 -22.16 -11.11
C LEU A 187 21.05 -21.43 -12.24
N PRO A 188 19.89 -21.92 -12.69
CA PRO A 188 19.11 -21.25 -13.70
C PRO A 188 18.38 -20.01 -13.13
N ASP A 189 18.16 -18.99 -13.95
CA ASP A 189 17.44 -17.76 -13.56
C ASP A 189 16.01 -18.02 -13.05
N SER A 190 15.44 -19.18 -13.37
CA SER A 190 14.11 -19.58 -12.88
C SER A 190 14.05 -19.80 -11.37
N MET A 191 15.21 -19.99 -10.71
CA MET A 191 15.31 -20.12 -9.24
C MET A 191 15.24 -18.78 -8.52
N LEU A 192 15.40 -17.64 -9.22
CA LEU A 192 15.31 -16.33 -8.59
C LEU A 192 13.96 -16.14 -7.91
N PRO A 193 13.95 -15.81 -6.61
CA PRO A 193 12.71 -15.63 -5.89
C PRO A 193 11.92 -14.45 -6.47
N ARG A 194 10.63 -14.66 -6.68
CA ARG A 194 9.73 -13.61 -7.16
C ARG A 194 9.58 -12.50 -6.13
N ASN A 195 9.32 -11.29 -6.60
CA ASN A 195 9.12 -10.12 -5.72
C ASN A 195 8.18 -10.40 -4.54
N THR A 196 7.09 -11.12 -4.76
CA THR A 196 6.13 -11.50 -3.72
C THR A 196 6.76 -12.38 -2.63
N GLN A 197 7.63 -13.31 -2.99
CA GLN A 197 8.33 -14.18 -2.04
C GLN A 197 9.36 -13.40 -1.22
N GLN A 198 10.13 -12.53 -1.89
CA GLN A 198 11.12 -11.67 -1.23
C GLN A 198 10.48 -10.74 -0.21
N VAL A 199 9.42 -10.03 -0.59
CA VAL A 199 8.71 -9.12 0.31
C VAL A 199 8.02 -9.90 1.45
N GLY A 200 7.40 -11.03 1.14
CA GLY A 200 6.78 -11.89 2.17
C GLY A 200 7.79 -12.40 3.20
N TRP A 201 8.95 -12.85 2.75
CA TRP A 201 10.02 -13.27 3.64
C TRP A 201 10.56 -12.14 4.51
N SER A 202 10.86 -10.99 3.87
CA SER A 202 11.37 -9.81 4.59
C SER A 202 10.37 -9.31 5.65
N LEU A 203 9.07 -9.33 5.36
CA LEU A 203 8.04 -8.96 6.34
C LEU A 203 8.04 -9.86 7.58
N VAL A 204 8.26 -11.16 7.40
CA VAL A 204 8.22 -12.14 8.51
C VAL A 204 9.54 -12.22 9.25
N ASN A 205 10.67 -12.15 8.52
CA ASN A 205 12.01 -12.34 9.09
C ASN A 205 12.67 -11.05 9.55
N ASP A 206 12.65 -10.00 8.70
CA ASP A 206 13.38 -8.76 8.97
C ASP A 206 12.53 -7.75 9.72
N PHE A 207 11.20 -7.75 9.46
CA PHE A 207 10.26 -6.80 10.04
C PHE A 207 9.06 -7.44 10.78
N PRO A 208 9.25 -8.47 11.63
CA PRO A 208 8.14 -9.14 12.33
C PRO A 208 7.35 -8.19 13.22
N VAL A 209 8.06 -7.29 13.92
CA VAL A 209 7.44 -6.29 14.81
C VAL A 209 6.51 -5.35 14.04
N SER A 210 6.86 -4.99 12.81
CA SER A 210 6.01 -4.12 11.97
C SER A 210 4.70 -4.80 11.60
N LEU A 211 4.75 -6.11 11.33
CA LEU A 211 3.58 -6.92 11.02
C LEU A 211 2.66 -7.09 12.24
N GLU A 212 3.25 -7.35 13.42
CA GLU A 212 2.51 -7.44 14.69
C GLU A 212 1.86 -6.10 15.05
N LEU A 213 2.60 -5.00 14.90
CA LEU A 213 2.09 -3.65 15.16
C LEU A 213 0.92 -3.31 14.24
N ALA A 214 1.00 -3.66 12.96
CA ALA A 214 -0.12 -3.49 12.02
C ALA A 214 -1.37 -4.25 12.48
N GLY A 215 -1.21 -5.49 12.99
CA GLY A 215 -2.29 -6.27 13.58
C GLY A 215 -2.93 -5.60 14.80
N VAL A 216 -2.12 -5.04 15.69
CA VAL A 216 -2.60 -4.29 16.86
C VAL A 216 -3.35 -3.03 16.45
N ILE A 217 -2.84 -2.28 15.46
CA ILE A 217 -3.51 -1.07 14.93
C ILE A 217 -4.87 -1.44 14.33
N LEU A 218 -4.97 -2.51 13.56
CA LEU A 218 -6.22 -2.98 12.98
C LEU A 218 -7.22 -3.38 14.06
N LEU A 219 -6.77 -4.07 15.11
CA LEU A 219 -7.60 -4.43 16.26
C LEU A 219 -8.14 -3.18 16.96
N MET A 220 -7.27 -2.21 17.24
CA MET A 220 -7.66 -0.95 17.86
C MET A 220 -8.64 -0.15 17.01
N ALA A 221 -8.45 -0.12 15.69
CA ALA A 221 -9.36 0.53 14.75
C ALA A 221 -10.75 -0.13 14.78
N MET A 222 -10.79 -1.48 14.82
CA MET A 222 -12.04 -2.21 14.93
C MET A 222 -12.79 -1.92 16.24
N PHE A 223 -12.08 -1.90 17.39
CA PHE A 223 -12.67 -1.53 18.66
C PHE A 223 -13.17 -0.08 18.67
N GLY A 224 -12.37 0.85 18.12
CA GLY A 224 -12.76 2.25 17.98
C GLY A 224 -14.05 2.42 17.18
N ALA A 225 -14.14 1.76 16.04
CA ALA A 225 -15.34 1.76 15.21
C ALA A 225 -16.57 1.19 15.94
N ALA A 226 -16.40 0.07 16.65
CA ALA A 226 -17.47 -0.56 17.43
C ALA A 226 -17.99 0.34 18.58
N ILE A 227 -17.08 1.03 19.29
CA ILE A 227 -17.45 1.95 20.37
C ILE A 227 -18.22 3.16 19.81
N ILE A 228 -17.76 3.74 18.69
CA ILE A 228 -18.44 4.88 18.05
C ILE A 228 -19.82 4.48 17.56
N ALA A 229 -19.95 3.32 16.91
CA ALA A 229 -21.22 2.81 16.43
C ALA A 229 -22.22 2.58 17.59
N ARG A 230 -21.77 1.96 18.68
CA ARG A 230 -22.60 1.75 19.88
C ARG A 230 -23.09 3.05 20.48
N ARG A 231 -22.20 4.03 20.63
CA ARG A 231 -22.55 5.35 21.19
C ARG A 231 -23.57 6.08 20.33
N ALA A 232 -23.48 5.99 19.02
CA ALA A 232 -24.44 6.59 18.10
C ALA A 232 -25.84 5.97 18.26
N ILE A 233 -25.93 4.66 18.44
CA ILE A 233 -27.21 3.96 18.70
C ILE A 233 -27.82 4.42 20.04
N GLU A 234 -27.03 4.46 21.11
CA GLU A 234 -27.49 4.88 22.44
C GLU A 234 -28.03 6.33 22.44
N LEU A 235 -27.35 7.25 21.74
CA LEU A 235 -27.82 8.63 21.59
C LEU A 235 -29.11 8.71 20.78
N GLY A 236 -29.24 7.97 19.70
CA GLY A 236 -30.47 7.90 18.90
C GLY A 236 -31.67 7.36 19.69
N GLU A 237 -31.46 6.35 20.52
CA GLU A 237 -32.51 5.83 21.40
C GLU A 237 -32.93 6.83 22.48
N GLN A 238 -31.97 7.57 23.06
CA GLN A 238 -32.26 8.62 24.05
C GLN A 238 -33.06 9.76 23.44
N GLU A 239 -32.72 10.18 22.25
CA GLU A 239 -33.46 11.24 21.54
C GLU A 239 -34.87 10.81 21.19
N LYS A 240 -35.05 9.59 20.69
CA LYS A 240 -36.37 9.01 20.44
C LYS A 240 -37.23 8.91 21.69
N ARG A 241 -36.66 8.52 22.83
CA ARG A 241 -37.35 8.52 24.13
C ARG A 241 -37.77 9.92 24.57
N ARG A 242 -36.92 10.95 24.38
CA ARG A 242 -37.24 12.34 24.71
C ARG A 242 -38.42 12.87 23.90
N VAL A 243 -38.43 12.58 22.59
CA VAL A 243 -39.54 12.98 21.71
C VAL A 243 -40.85 12.32 22.15
N LEU A 244 -40.84 11.01 22.40
CA LEU A 244 -42.04 10.28 22.85
C LEU A 244 -42.58 10.78 24.20
N LEU A 245 -41.70 11.08 25.16
CA LEU A 245 -42.08 11.62 26.45
C LEU A 245 -42.61 13.06 26.34
N GLY A 246 -42.04 13.88 25.45
CA GLY A 246 -42.52 15.22 25.15
C GLY A 246 -43.90 15.26 24.49
N GLU A 247 -44.18 14.30 23.60
CA GLU A 247 -45.50 14.14 23.01
C GLU A 247 -46.58 13.68 24.04
N VAL A 248 -46.20 12.78 24.94
CA VAL A 248 -47.11 12.32 26.04
C VAL A 248 -47.41 13.48 26.99
N SER A 249 -46.42 14.25 27.41
CA SER A 249 -46.63 15.43 28.28
C SER A 249 -47.55 16.46 27.63
N LYS A 250 -47.41 16.69 26.30
CA LYS A 250 -48.23 17.67 25.58
C LYS A 250 -49.67 17.20 25.37
N SER A 251 -49.90 15.88 25.34
CA SER A 251 -51.26 15.31 25.26
C SER A 251 -52.02 15.34 26.62
N GLU A 252 -51.30 15.26 27.73
CA GLU A 252 -51.87 15.39 29.08
C GLU A 252 -52.25 16.84 29.42
N ASP A 253 -51.50 17.85 28.95
CA ASP A 253 -51.81 19.25 29.15
C ASP A 253 -53.04 19.74 28.33
N LEU A 254 -53.54 18.95 27.40
CA LEU A 254 -54.70 19.25 26.52
C LEU A 254 -55.98 18.54 26.93
N SER A 255 -55.99 17.71 27.98
CA SER A 255 -57.14 16.98 28.52
C SER A 255 -57.60 17.59 29.82
#